data_3c5dd0a552d33b6e5a30d35c9f6ffbed
#
_entry.id   3c5dd0a552d33b6e5a30d35c9f6ffbed
#
_cell.length_a   1.000
_cell.length_b   1.000
_cell.length_c   1.000
_cell.angle_alpha   90.00
_cell.angle_beta   90.00
_cell.angle_gamma   90.00
#
_symmetry.space_group_name_H-M   'P 1'
#
loop_
_entity.id
_entity.type
_entity.pdbx_description
1 polymer ?
#
loop_
_entity_poly.entity_id
_entity_poly.type
_entity_poly.pdbx_seq_one_letter_code
_entity_poly.pdbx_strand_id
1 'polypeptide(L)'
;MIEANGISLYVEEHGEGTPVLMLHGWPDSARLWRHQAPVLAGRGYRVITPDLRGFGRSEQPAEVRSYSLRNVVGDITALLDALGVAAAHVVGHDWGGAVAWLTAIARPDRVRTLTVISTPHPLVPPTMRQHEMAWYQLFFQFYGVAEATIQHDDWAWLRMMTRGDGDLSQAIEDLSRPGALTASLNWYRANVAPRMPGPGPALPPVAAPTLGIWSTGDHYLDGERMKNSAAFVQGSWRYEEIPGASHWVPLDAPERLNDLLLDWLS
;
A
#
# COMPACT_ATOMS: atom_id res chain seq x y z
N MET A 1 11.33 8.46 14.45
CA MET A 1 10.31 9.40 13.95
C MET A 1 10.98 10.39 13.02
N ILE A 2 10.37 10.67 11.88
CA ILE A 2 10.87 11.61 10.87
C ILE A 2 9.75 12.58 10.53
N GLU A 3 10.04 13.88 10.63
CA GLU A 3 9.10 14.92 10.21
C GLU A 3 9.08 15.02 8.69
N ALA A 4 7.92 14.81 8.10
CA ALA A 4 7.72 14.84 6.66
C ALA A 4 6.35 15.43 6.31
N ASN A 5 6.30 16.45 5.46
CA ASN A 5 5.05 17.06 4.99
C ASN A 5 4.09 17.49 6.14
N GLY A 6 4.65 17.96 7.27
CA GLY A 6 3.90 18.45 8.41
C GLY A 6 3.27 17.36 9.29
N ILE A 7 3.75 16.12 9.20
CA ILE A 7 3.42 15.04 10.13
C ILE A 7 4.67 14.27 10.56
N SER A 8 4.57 13.57 11.68
CA SER A 8 5.62 12.70 12.20
C SER A 8 5.39 11.26 11.76
N LEU A 9 6.30 10.72 10.95
CA LEU A 9 6.26 9.33 10.46
C LEU A 9 7.22 8.45 11.26
N TYR A 10 6.76 7.28 11.68
CA TYR A 10 7.61 6.23 12.16
C TYR A 10 8.25 5.50 10.96
N VAL A 11 9.55 5.29 11.02
CA VAL A 11 10.30 4.66 9.92
C VAL A 11 11.27 3.65 10.50
N GLU A 12 11.29 2.47 9.94
CA GLU A 12 12.34 1.47 10.16
C GLU A 12 13.29 1.48 8.97
N GLU A 13 14.59 1.36 9.24
CA GLU A 13 15.61 1.26 8.21
C GLU A 13 16.48 0.02 8.46
N HIS A 14 16.77 -0.71 7.38
CA HIS A 14 17.60 -1.92 7.42
C HIS A 14 18.66 -1.86 6.32
N GLY A 15 19.92 -2.18 6.67
CA GLY A 15 21.02 -2.24 5.72
C GLY A 15 21.48 -0.86 5.23
N GLU A 16 22.39 -0.91 4.27
CA GLU A 16 22.99 0.24 3.61
C GLU A 16 23.07 -0.02 2.10
N GLY A 17 23.23 1.03 1.28
CA GLY A 17 23.40 0.94 -0.16
C GLY A 17 22.25 1.52 -0.96
N THR A 18 21.82 0.84 -2.03
CA THR A 18 20.77 1.34 -2.92
C THR A 18 19.42 1.38 -2.20
N PRO A 19 18.73 2.55 -2.17
CA PRO A 19 17.51 2.68 -1.39
C PRO A 19 16.31 1.94 -2.03
N VAL A 20 15.60 1.18 -1.18
CA VAL A 20 14.32 0.54 -1.47
C VAL A 20 13.29 1.03 -0.47
N LEU A 21 12.27 1.71 -0.93
CA LEU A 21 11.15 2.18 -0.12
C LEU A 21 9.99 1.18 -0.24
N MET A 22 9.52 0.65 0.90
CA MET A 22 8.47 -0.36 0.94
C MET A 22 7.25 0.16 1.69
N LEU A 23 6.11 0.26 1.01
CA LEU A 23 4.88 0.88 1.48
C LEU A 23 3.80 -0.19 1.74
N HIS A 24 3.34 -0.28 2.97
CA HIS A 24 2.28 -1.22 3.39
C HIS A 24 0.88 -0.70 3.05
N GLY A 25 -0.14 -1.55 3.24
CA GLY A 25 -1.53 -1.20 3.07
C GLY A 25 -2.37 -1.32 4.35
N TRP A 26 -3.67 -1.47 4.20
CA TRP A 26 -4.62 -1.68 5.29
C TRP A 26 -4.78 -3.19 5.58
N PRO A 27 -4.83 -3.61 6.80
CA PRO A 27 -4.73 -2.88 8.07
C PRO A 27 -3.31 -2.91 8.69
N ASP A 28 -2.28 -3.01 7.86
CA ASP A 28 -0.90 -3.29 8.23
C ASP A 28 -0.12 -2.06 8.71
N SER A 29 1.15 -2.30 9.01
CA SER A 29 2.19 -1.32 9.34
C SER A 29 3.51 -1.71 8.64
N ALA A 30 4.61 -1.02 8.92
CA ALA A 30 5.95 -1.37 8.41
C ALA A 30 6.31 -2.84 8.65
N ARG A 31 5.74 -3.47 9.68
CA ARG A 31 5.95 -4.89 10.02
C ARG A 31 5.49 -5.88 8.94
N LEU A 32 4.66 -5.46 7.99
CA LEU A 32 4.33 -6.26 6.81
C LEU A 32 5.60 -6.78 6.13
N TRP A 33 6.64 -5.97 6.10
CA TRP A 33 7.87 -6.23 5.37
C TRP A 33 8.96 -7.01 6.15
N ARG A 34 8.61 -7.58 7.31
CA ARG A 34 9.56 -8.28 8.20
C ARG A 34 10.32 -9.44 7.58
N HIS A 35 9.78 -10.04 6.51
CA HIS A 35 10.43 -11.12 5.77
C HIS A 35 11.22 -10.63 4.55
N GLN A 36 10.92 -9.45 4.02
CA GLN A 36 11.57 -8.86 2.86
C GLN A 36 12.75 -7.98 3.26
N ALA A 37 12.56 -7.11 4.26
CA ALA A 37 13.54 -6.11 4.63
C ALA A 37 14.92 -6.71 5.01
N PRO A 38 15.01 -7.74 5.86
CA PRO A 38 16.32 -8.35 6.17
C PRO A 38 17.01 -9.00 4.97
N VAL A 39 16.23 -9.61 4.07
CA VAL A 39 16.78 -10.30 2.89
C VAL A 39 17.37 -9.28 1.91
N LEU A 40 16.65 -8.20 1.62
CA LEU A 40 17.14 -7.12 0.76
C LEU A 40 18.35 -6.40 1.39
N ALA A 41 18.31 -6.12 2.69
CA ALA A 41 19.41 -5.52 3.44
C ALA A 41 20.69 -6.39 3.34
N GLY A 42 20.54 -7.71 3.46
CA GLY A 42 21.65 -8.67 3.29
C GLY A 42 22.23 -8.74 1.87
N ARG A 43 21.56 -8.11 0.89
CA ARG A 43 21.98 -8.02 -0.51
C ARG A 43 22.45 -6.62 -0.92
N GLY A 44 22.72 -5.73 0.05
CA GLY A 44 23.29 -4.41 -0.19
C GLY A 44 22.26 -3.32 -0.54
N TYR A 45 21.02 -3.49 -0.10
CA TYR A 45 19.99 -2.45 -0.20
C TYR A 45 19.79 -1.74 1.15
N ARG A 46 19.54 -0.43 1.10
CA ARG A 46 19.03 0.34 2.23
C ARG A 46 17.50 0.28 2.15
N VAL A 47 16.88 -0.56 2.97
CA VAL A 47 15.43 -0.75 2.99
C VAL A 47 14.80 0.22 3.97
N ILE A 48 13.81 0.98 3.50
CA ILE A 48 13.10 2.03 4.24
C ILE A 48 11.62 1.61 4.30
N THR A 49 11.10 1.38 5.50
CA THR A 49 9.73 0.93 5.73
C THR A 49 9.02 1.89 6.67
N PRO A 50 8.30 2.91 6.15
CA PRO A 50 7.51 3.78 7.00
C PRO A 50 6.19 3.11 7.43
N ASP A 51 5.73 3.41 8.64
CA ASP A 51 4.30 3.37 8.92
C ASP A 51 3.66 4.56 8.19
N LEU A 52 2.70 4.31 7.31
CA LEU A 52 2.01 5.38 6.60
C LEU A 52 1.16 6.21 7.58
N ARG A 53 0.84 7.46 7.20
CA ARG A 53 0.03 8.35 8.06
C ARG A 53 -1.23 7.65 8.57
N GLY A 54 -1.47 7.73 9.88
CA GLY A 54 -2.61 7.10 10.53
C GLY A 54 -2.44 5.63 10.88
N PHE A 55 -1.35 5.00 10.47
CA PHE A 55 -1.04 3.60 10.77
C PHE A 55 0.12 3.47 11.74
N GLY A 56 0.26 2.27 12.32
CA GLY A 56 1.39 1.90 13.15
C GLY A 56 1.66 2.98 14.21
N ARG A 57 2.87 3.46 14.28
CA ARG A 57 3.35 4.48 15.24
C ARG A 57 3.36 5.89 14.66
N SER A 58 2.96 6.05 13.40
CA SER A 58 2.89 7.36 12.75
C SER A 58 1.74 8.20 13.27
N GLU A 59 1.84 9.52 13.07
CA GLU A 59 0.83 10.48 13.47
C GLU A 59 -0.52 10.21 12.80
N GLN A 60 -1.60 10.48 13.53
CA GLN A 60 -2.99 10.24 13.16
C GLN A 60 -3.76 11.55 13.07
N PRO A 61 -3.70 12.28 11.95
CA PRO A 61 -4.47 13.50 11.78
C PRO A 61 -5.97 13.25 11.94
N ALA A 62 -6.67 14.14 12.65
CA ALA A 62 -8.10 13.98 12.92
C ALA A 62 -8.97 14.15 11.67
N GLU A 63 -8.54 14.98 10.72
CA GLU A 63 -9.35 15.35 9.58
C GLU A 63 -9.26 14.33 8.45
N VAL A 64 -10.41 13.88 7.93
CA VAL A 64 -10.49 12.93 6.81
C VAL A 64 -9.69 13.39 5.59
N ARG A 65 -9.79 14.68 5.23
CA ARG A 65 -9.06 15.22 4.06
C ARG A 65 -7.54 15.07 4.15
N SER A 66 -7.00 14.95 5.37
CA SER A 66 -5.57 14.72 5.59
C SER A 66 -5.09 13.39 4.99
N TYR A 67 -5.98 12.42 4.81
CA TYR A 67 -5.70 11.09 4.27
C TYR A 67 -5.83 11.01 2.73
N SER A 68 -6.01 12.15 2.04
CA SER A 68 -6.02 12.14 0.58
C SER A 68 -4.71 11.58 0.03
N LEU A 69 -4.78 10.77 -1.03
CA LEU A 69 -3.59 10.19 -1.66
C LEU A 69 -2.59 11.26 -2.11
N ARG A 70 -3.06 12.48 -2.45
CA ARG A 70 -2.18 13.60 -2.74
C ARG A 70 -1.29 13.98 -1.55
N ASN A 71 -1.86 14.02 -0.33
CA ASN A 71 -1.10 14.33 0.88
C ASN A 71 -0.12 13.21 1.19
N VAL A 72 -0.54 11.95 1.05
CA VAL A 72 0.34 10.79 1.30
C VAL A 72 1.52 10.74 0.33
N VAL A 73 1.31 11.03 -0.96
CA VAL A 73 2.41 11.18 -1.94
C VAL A 73 3.36 12.31 -1.50
N GLY A 74 2.81 13.40 -0.95
CA GLY A 74 3.60 14.46 -0.34
C GLY A 74 4.47 13.97 0.82
N ASP A 75 3.93 13.11 1.69
CA ASP A 75 4.66 12.50 2.81
C ASP A 75 5.84 11.67 2.30
N ILE A 76 5.60 10.83 1.30
CA ILE A 76 6.63 9.96 0.72
C ILE A 76 7.76 10.82 0.09
N THR A 77 7.39 11.87 -0.62
CA THR A 77 8.38 12.77 -1.22
C THR A 77 9.22 13.47 -0.16
N ALA A 78 8.56 14.03 0.88
CA ALA A 78 9.23 14.71 1.97
C ALA A 78 10.06 13.76 2.85
N LEU A 79 9.60 12.51 3.03
CA LEU A 79 10.36 11.48 3.71
C LEU A 79 11.68 11.17 2.97
N LEU A 80 11.63 10.98 1.66
CA LEU A 80 12.83 10.76 0.85
C LEU A 80 13.79 11.94 0.95
N ASP A 81 13.26 13.19 0.95
CA ASP A 81 14.07 14.41 1.14
C ASP A 81 14.75 14.44 2.51
N ALA A 82 14.00 14.16 3.59
CA ALA A 82 14.51 14.12 4.94
C ALA A 82 15.60 13.06 5.16
N LEU A 83 15.52 11.94 4.42
CA LEU A 83 16.49 10.86 4.46
C LEU A 83 17.69 11.05 3.50
N GLY A 84 17.72 12.14 2.73
CA GLY A 84 18.75 12.41 1.73
C GLY A 84 18.72 11.44 0.55
N VAL A 85 17.55 10.84 0.25
CA VAL A 85 17.36 9.87 -0.82
C VAL A 85 16.86 10.58 -2.07
N ALA A 86 17.69 10.71 -3.09
CA ALA A 86 17.32 11.36 -4.35
C ALA A 86 16.29 10.55 -5.13
N ALA A 87 16.48 9.23 -5.25
CA ALA A 87 15.55 8.31 -5.88
C ALA A 87 15.69 6.90 -5.29
N ALA A 88 14.60 6.17 -5.20
CA ALA A 88 14.54 4.81 -4.64
C ALA A 88 13.85 3.83 -5.60
N HIS A 89 14.10 2.54 -5.42
CA HIS A 89 13.16 1.51 -5.85
C HIS A 89 11.94 1.60 -4.93
N VAL A 90 10.74 1.61 -5.49
CA VAL A 90 9.51 1.74 -4.72
C VAL A 90 8.70 0.46 -4.83
N VAL A 91 8.39 -0.14 -3.69
CA VAL A 91 7.56 -1.34 -3.56
C VAL A 91 6.32 -0.98 -2.77
N GLY A 92 5.13 -1.27 -3.28
CA GLY A 92 3.88 -0.97 -2.59
C GLY A 92 2.90 -2.13 -2.62
N HIS A 93 2.23 -2.36 -1.49
CA HIS A 93 1.16 -3.34 -1.34
C HIS A 93 -0.13 -2.65 -0.94
N ASP A 94 -1.28 -3.03 -1.51
CA ASP A 94 -2.61 -2.49 -1.22
C ASP A 94 -2.65 -0.95 -1.29
N TRP A 95 -3.00 -0.21 -0.24
CA TRP A 95 -2.91 1.27 -0.23
C TRP A 95 -1.50 1.77 -0.53
N GLY A 96 -0.46 1.09 -0.03
CA GLY A 96 0.92 1.38 -0.38
C GLY A 96 1.18 1.23 -1.88
N GLY A 97 0.50 0.29 -2.54
CA GLY A 97 0.52 0.13 -4.00
C GLY A 97 -0.12 1.33 -4.72
N ALA A 98 -1.26 1.81 -4.22
CA ALA A 98 -1.89 3.03 -4.76
C ALA A 98 -0.99 4.26 -4.62
N VAL A 99 -0.34 4.41 -3.46
CA VAL A 99 0.64 5.49 -3.20
C VAL A 99 1.86 5.34 -4.11
N ALA A 100 2.37 4.12 -4.31
CA ALA A 100 3.51 3.84 -5.17
C ALA A 100 3.22 4.22 -6.64
N TRP A 101 2.06 3.83 -7.18
CA TRP A 101 1.60 4.27 -8.51
C TRP A 101 1.61 5.79 -8.63
N LEU A 102 0.94 6.48 -7.70
CA LEU A 102 0.80 7.93 -7.75
C LEU A 102 2.13 8.65 -7.52
N THR A 103 3.04 8.09 -6.72
CA THR A 103 4.39 8.63 -6.56
C THR A 103 5.16 8.53 -7.88
N ALA A 104 5.11 7.39 -8.57
CA ALA A 104 5.77 7.19 -9.86
C ALA A 104 5.20 8.12 -10.95
N ILE A 105 3.89 8.43 -10.90
CA ILE A 105 3.23 9.36 -11.81
C ILE A 105 3.60 10.81 -11.51
N ALA A 106 3.53 11.22 -10.24
CA ALA A 106 3.72 12.61 -9.84
C ALA A 106 5.20 13.01 -9.75
N ARG A 107 6.06 12.07 -9.41
CA ARG A 107 7.49 12.28 -9.18
C ARG A 107 8.32 11.17 -9.84
N PRO A 108 8.30 11.07 -11.17
CA PRO A 108 9.07 10.06 -11.90
C PRO A 108 10.58 10.17 -11.65
N ASP A 109 11.06 11.35 -11.27
CA ASP A 109 12.44 11.62 -10.87
C ASP A 109 12.84 10.92 -9.57
N ARG A 110 11.89 10.49 -8.74
CA ARG A 110 12.13 9.86 -7.44
C ARG A 110 12.01 8.33 -7.46
N VAL A 111 11.59 7.74 -8.58
CA VAL A 111 11.31 6.30 -8.69
C VAL A 111 12.24 5.65 -9.72
N ARG A 112 13.16 4.80 -9.25
CA ARG A 112 14.08 4.02 -10.11
C ARG A 112 13.34 2.89 -10.82
N THR A 113 12.67 2.05 -10.04
CA THR A 113 11.75 1.01 -10.50
C THR A 113 10.53 1.00 -9.58
N LEU A 114 9.42 0.55 -10.10
CA LEU A 114 8.16 0.41 -9.38
C LEU A 114 7.82 -1.08 -9.26
N THR A 115 7.51 -1.55 -8.05
CA THR A 115 6.87 -2.85 -7.83
C THR A 115 5.55 -2.64 -7.13
N VAL A 116 4.46 -3.15 -7.70
CA VAL A 116 3.13 -3.03 -7.10
C VAL A 116 2.53 -4.41 -6.90
N ILE A 117 2.13 -4.68 -5.66
CA ILE A 117 1.54 -5.95 -5.24
C ILE A 117 0.05 -5.73 -5.00
N SER A 118 -0.77 -6.53 -5.64
CA SER A 118 -2.24 -6.58 -5.58
C SER A 118 -2.96 -5.38 -6.21
N THR A 119 -2.48 -4.15 -6.08
CA THR A 119 -3.22 -2.94 -6.45
C THR A 119 -3.02 -2.54 -7.91
N PRO A 120 -4.08 -2.53 -8.75
CA PRO A 120 -3.98 -2.11 -10.14
C PRO A 120 -3.75 -0.60 -10.27
N HIS A 121 -3.29 -0.18 -11.46
CA HIS A 121 -3.15 1.23 -11.80
C HIS A 121 -4.49 1.98 -11.64
N PRO A 122 -4.50 3.20 -11.06
CA PRO A 122 -5.73 3.92 -10.69
C PRO A 122 -6.65 4.25 -11.86
N LEU A 123 -6.16 4.29 -13.10
CA LEU A 123 -6.97 4.53 -14.29
C LEU A 123 -7.56 3.24 -14.91
N VAL A 124 -7.23 2.06 -14.43
CA VAL A 124 -7.89 0.83 -14.88
C VAL A 124 -9.32 0.82 -14.35
N PRO A 125 -10.35 0.82 -15.24
CA PRO A 125 -11.74 0.84 -14.78
C PRO A 125 -12.05 -0.36 -13.86
N PRO A 126 -12.88 -0.16 -12.84
CA PRO A 126 -13.34 -1.27 -12.02
C PRO A 126 -14.26 -2.20 -12.84
N THR A 127 -14.14 -3.50 -12.62
CA THR A 127 -15.06 -4.51 -13.13
C THR A 127 -16.26 -4.65 -12.19
N MET A 128 -17.35 -5.32 -12.64
CA MET A 128 -18.46 -5.68 -11.73
C MET A 128 -17.95 -6.55 -10.59
N ARG A 129 -17.07 -7.50 -10.89
CA ARG A 129 -16.41 -8.34 -9.89
C ARG A 129 -15.66 -7.50 -8.84
N GLN A 130 -14.93 -6.47 -9.28
CA GLN A 130 -14.25 -5.58 -8.34
C GLN A 130 -15.23 -4.85 -7.40
N HIS A 131 -16.38 -4.42 -7.90
CA HIS A 131 -17.41 -3.79 -7.06
C HIS A 131 -17.97 -4.78 -6.02
N GLU A 132 -18.20 -6.02 -6.41
CA GLU A 132 -18.65 -7.08 -5.49
C GLU A 132 -17.59 -7.38 -4.43
N MET A 133 -16.32 -7.48 -4.81
CA MET A 133 -15.21 -7.72 -3.88
C MET A 133 -14.97 -6.56 -2.93
N ALA A 134 -15.17 -5.32 -3.39
CA ALA A 134 -14.87 -4.09 -2.64
C ALA A 134 -16.05 -3.53 -1.82
N TRP A 135 -17.08 -4.33 -1.53
CA TRP A 135 -18.28 -3.90 -0.78
C TRP A 135 -17.95 -3.24 0.57
N TYR A 136 -16.89 -3.70 1.23
CA TYR A 136 -16.43 -3.19 2.52
C TYR A 136 -16.03 -1.71 2.45
N GLN A 137 -15.58 -1.23 1.29
CA GLN A 137 -15.22 0.18 1.09
C GLN A 137 -16.44 1.10 1.27
N LEU A 138 -17.64 0.65 0.87
CA LEU A 138 -18.87 1.36 1.11
C LEU A 138 -19.26 1.30 2.60
N PHE A 139 -19.08 0.15 3.24
CA PHE A 139 -19.35 -0.01 4.67
C PHE A 139 -18.47 0.93 5.52
N PHE A 140 -17.22 1.12 5.14
CA PHE A 140 -16.29 2.02 5.85
C PHE A 140 -16.67 3.50 5.78
N GLN A 141 -17.62 3.89 4.89
CA GLN A 141 -18.13 5.26 4.84
C GLN A 141 -19.06 5.60 6.02
N PHE A 142 -19.59 4.61 6.74
CA PHE A 142 -20.51 4.84 7.85
C PHE A 142 -19.73 5.13 9.15
N TYR A 143 -19.54 6.42 9.41
CA TYR A 143 -18.84 6.92 10.60
C TYR A 143 -19.45 6.40 11.91
N GLY A 144 -18.60 5.97 12.82
CA GLY A 144 -18.98 5.40 14.10
C GLY A 144 -19.59 4.00 14.02
N VAL A 145 -20.42 3.74 13.00
CA VAL A 145 -21.02 2.42 12.78
C VAL A 145 -19.95 1.41 12.34
N ALA A 146 -19.11 1.79 11.39
CA ALA A 146 -18.04 0.91 10.92
C ALA A 146 -17.06 0.58 12.05
N GLU A 147 -16.61 1.60 12.80
CA GLU A 147 -15.70 1.42 13.94
C GLU A 147 -16.32 0.50 15.00
N ALA A 148 -17.53 0.80 15.43
CA ALA A 148 -18.23 0.00 16.46
C ALA A 148 -18.43 -1.45 16.01
N THR A 149 -18.79 -1.68 14.76
CA THR A 149 -19.00 -3.02 14.22
C THR A 149 -17.68 -3.80 14.12
N ILE A 150 -16.61 -3.16 13.65
CA ILE A 150 -15.30 -3.80 13.49
C ILE A 150 -14.73 -4.21 14.86
N GLN A 151 -14.87 -3.36 15.88
CA GLN A 151 -14.35 -3.61 17.23
C GLN A 151 -15.22 -4.56 18.06
N HIS A 152 -16.51 -4.72 17.67
CA HIS A 152 -17.44 -5.56 18.42
C HIS A 152 -16.97 -7.02 18.48
N ASP A 153 -17.25 -7.69 19.59
CA ASP A 153 -17.01 -9.12 19.80
C ASP A 153 -15.58 -9.53 19.46
N ASP A 154 -14.63 -8.90 20.13
CA ASP A 154 -13.18 -9.16 19.94
C ASP A 154 -12.74 -9.14 18.47
N TRP A 155 -13.14 -8.10 17.74
CA TRP A 155 -12.80 -7.91 16.32
C TRP A 155 -13.34 -9.03 15.40
N ALA A 156 -14.44 -9.68 15.78
CA ALA A 156 -15.01 -10.79 15.01
C ALA A 156 -15.28 -10.42 13.56
N TRP A 157 -15.75 -9.19 13.30
CA TRP A 157 -15.98 -8.71 11.95
C TRP A 157 -14.69 -8.65 11.12
N LEU A 158 -13.59 -8.14 11.70
CA LEU A 158 -12.30 -8.07 11.02
C LEU A 158 -11.78 -9.48 10.70
N ARG A 159 -11.86 -10.39 11.68
CA ARG A 159 -11.47 -11.80 11.50
C ARG A 159 -12.26 -12.50 10.40
N MET A 160 -13.56 -12.24 10.34
CA MET A 160 -14.43 -12.77 9.30
C MET A 160 -14.10 -12.18 7.91
N MET A 161 -13.91 -10.85 7.84
CA MET A 161 -13.60 -10.16 6.59
C MET A 161 -12.26 -10.63 6.02
N THR A 162 -11.23 -10.73 6.85
CA THR A 162 -9.89 -11.17 6.41
C THR A 162 -9.79 -12.67 6.20
N ARG A 163 -10.83 -13.45 6.57
CA ARG A 163 -10.85 -14.92 6.46
C ARG A 163 -9.70 -15.60 7.21
N GLY A 164 -9.10 -14.91 8.16
CA GLY A 164 -7.93 -15.37 8.89
C GLY A 164 -6.59 -15.12 8.18
N ASP A 165 -6.63 -14.47 7.02
CA ASP A 165 -5.42 -14.08 6.28
C ASP A 165 -4.73 -12.86 6.93
N GLY A 166 -3.44 -12.67 6.64
CA GLY A 166 -2.66 -11.57 7.18
C GLY A 166 -2.21 -11.76 8.64
N ASP A 167 -1.57 -10.75 9.21
CA ASP A 167 -1.15 -10.73 10.62
C ASP A 167 -2.20 -10.02 11.49
N LEU A 168 -3.31 -10.71 11.72
CA LEU A 168 -4.44 -10.14 12.47
C LEU A 168 -4.11 -9.74 13.90
N SER A 169 -3.21 -10.46 14.56
CA SER A 169 -2.83 -10.13 15.94
C SER A 169 -2.15 -8.77 16.00
N GLN A 170 -1.22 -8.51 15.08
CA GLN A 170 -0.55 -7.24 14.98
C GLN A 170 -1.49 -6.12 14.50
N ALA A 171 -2.33 -6.42 13.51
CA ALA A 171 -3.32 -5.45 13.01
C ALA A 171 -4.28 -5.01 14.13
N ILE A 172 -4.79 -5.93 14.94
CA ILE A 172 -5.66 -5.63 16.07
C ILE A 172 -4.93 -4.81 17.12
N GLU A 173 -3.68 -5.15 17.46
CA GLU A 173 -2.87 -4.37 18.39
C GLU A 173 -2.72 -2.92 17.90
N ASP A 174 -2.35 -2.73 16.65
CA ASP A 174 -2.15 -1.41 16.05
C ASP A 174 -3.48 -0.61 15.97
N LEU A 175 -4.55 -1.24 15.55
CA LEU A 175 -5.87 -0.60 15.41
C LEU A 175 -6.59 -0.36 16.74
N SER A 176 -6.22 -1.07 17.81
CA SER A 176 -6.79 -0.87 19.15
C SER A 176 -6.31 0.40 19.84
N ARG A 177 -5.25 1.03 19.33
CA ARG A 177 -4.77 2.30 19.89
C ARG A 177 -5.81 3.40 19.68
N PRO A 178 -5.94 4.36 20.63
CA PRO A 178 -6.90 5.44 20.52
C PRO A 178 -6.85 6.16 19.16
N GLY A 179 -7.97 6.16 18.44
CA GLY A 179 -8.09 6.82 17.15
C GLY A 179 -7.56 6.04 15.92
N ALA A 180 -6.78 4.99 16.11
CA ALA A 180 -6.09 4.29 15.03
C ALA A 180 -7.04 3.65 14.01
N LEU A 181 -8.10 2.98 14.47
CA LEU A 181 -9.10 2.43 13.57
C LEU A 181 -9.76 3.52 12.71
N THR A 182 -10.22 4.61 13.34
CA THR A 182 -10.82 5.73 12.60
C THR A 182 -9.83 6.35 11.61
N ALA A 183 -8.58 6.54 12.01
CA ALA A 183 -7.52 7.05 11.15
C ALA A 183 -7.32 6.14 9.92
N SER A 184 -7.27 4.82 10.11
CA SER A 184 -7.13 3.85 9.03
C SER A 184 -8.33 3.84 8.08
N LEU A 185 -9.57 3.96 8.61
CA LEU A 185 -10.79 4.04 7.80
C LEU A 185 -10.89 5.37 7.03
N ASN A 186 -10.27 6.43 7.52
CA ASN A 186 -10.25 7.72 6.84
C ASN A 186 -9.52 7.68 5.49
N TRP A 187 -8.65 6.70 5.25
CA TRP A 187 -8.09 6.46 3.91
C TRP A 187 -9.19 6.15 2.90
N TYR A 188 -10.13 5.29 3.26
CA TYR A 188 -11.26 4.96 2.39
C TYR A 188 -12.22 6.15 2.26
N ARG A 189 -12.51 6.86 3.34
CA ARG A 189 -13.41 8.03 3.36
C ARG A 189 -12.87 9.17 2.50
N ALA A 190 -11.55 9.38 2.50
CA ALA A 190 -10.92 10.43 1.72
C ALA A 190 -10.84 10.11 0.21
N ASN A 191 -10.72 8.83 -0.16
CA ASN A 191 -10.29 8.47 -1.52
C ASN A 191 -11.31 7.65 -2.32
N VAL A 192 -12.17 6.86 -1.66
CA VAL A 192 -13.14 5.97 -2.34
C VAL A 192 -14.60 6.27 -2.00
N ALA A 193 -14.87 7.42 -1.41
CA ALA A 193 -16.24 7.86 -1.18
C ALA A 193 -17.03 7.92 -2.50
N PRO A 194 -18.31 7.50 -2.50
CA PRO A 194 -19.16 7.58 -3.67
C PRO A 194 -19.19 8.98 -4.26
N ARG A 195 -19.00 9.08 -5.56
CA ARG A 195 -18.99 10.35 -6.32
C ARG A 195 -19.86 10.24 -7.55
N MET A 196 -20.35 11.37 -8.01
CA MET A 196 -21.05 11.42 -9.30
C MET A 196 -20.09 10.98 -10.41
N PRO A 197 -20.55 10.15 -11.38
CA PRO A 197 -19.75 9.78 -12.52
C PRO A 197 -19.25 11.02 -13.29
N GLY A 198 -18.02 11.00 -13.70
CA GLY A 198 -17.38 12.07 -14.47
C GLY A 198 -16.09 11.57 -15.10
N PRO A 199 -15.49 12.36 -16.01
CA PRO A 199 -14.19 12.01 -16.55
C PRO A 199 -13.17 11.93 -15.39
N GLY A 200 -12.44 10.82 -15.33
CA GLY A 200 -11.31 10.68 -14.41
C GLY A 200 -10.20 11.70 -14.71
N PRO A 201 -9.27 11.91 -13.78
CA PRO A 201 -8.13 12.76 -14.03
C PRO A 201 -7.31 12.22 -15.19
N ALA A 202 -6.81 13.10 -16.06
CA ALA A 202 -5.77 12.73 -17.01
C ALA A 202 -4.46 12.58 -16.22
N LEU A 203 -3.93 11.38 -16.15
CA LEU A 203 -2.63 11.09 -15.53
C LEU A 203 -1.63 10.71 -16.62
N PRO A 204 -0.38 11.20 -16.56
CA PRO A 204 0.66 10.75 -17.47
C PRO A 204 0.97 9.26 -17.22
N PRO A 205 1.46 8.54 -18.25
CA PRO A 205 1.88 7.15 -18.08
C PRO A 205 3.08 7.05 -17.12
N VAL A 206 3.21 5.91 -16.46
CA VAL A 206 4.35 5.64 -15.58
C VAL A 206 5.61 5.39 -16.39
N ALA A 207 6.62 6.24 -16.22
CA ALA A 207 7.88 6.14 -16.94
C ALA A 207 8.83 5.07 -16.40
N ALA A 208 8.74 4.76 -15.09
CA ALA A 208 9.61 3.80 -14.44
C ALA A 208 9.34 2.36 -14.94
N PRO A 209 10.39 1.52 -15.07
CA PRO A 209 10.21 0.08 -15.20
C PRO A 209 9.32 -0.45 -14.07
N THR A 210 8.31 -1.26 -14.39
CA THR A 210 7.27 -1.65 -13.44
C THR A 210 7.05 -3.15 -13.40
N LEU A 211 7.06 -3.72 -12.18
CA LEU A 211 6.68 -5.09 -11.87
C LEU A 211 5.31 -5.08 -11.18
N GLY A 212 4.32 -5.69 -11.80
CA GLY A 212 3.01 -5.96 -11.21
C GLY A 212 2.96 -7.38 -10.67
N ILE A 213 2.62 -7.54 -9.39
CA ILE A 213 2.46 -8.86 -8.74
C ILE A 213 1.02 -9.00 -8.25
N TRP A 214 0.41 -10.12 -8.56
CA TRP A 214 -0.92 -10.48 -8.08
C TRP A 214 -0.95 -11.92 -7.60
N SER A 215 -1.89 -12.24 -6.70
CA SER A 215 -2.07 -13.58 -6.17
C SER A 215 -3.44 -14.14 -6.51
N THR A 216 -3.52 -15.43 -6.81
CA THR A 216 -4.78 -16.07 -7.24
C THR A 216 -5.79 -16.22 -6.10
N GLY A 217 -5.36 -16.12 -4.84
CA GLY A 217 -6.21 -16.14 -3.66
C GLY A 217 -6.64 -14.77 -3.15
N ASP A 218 -6.34 -13.69 -3.88
CA ASP A 218 -6.79 -12.35 -3.50
C ASP A 218 -8.33 -12.25 -3.61
N HIS A 219 -8.97 -11.91 -2.48
CA HIS A 219 -10.42 -11.76 -2.37
C HIS A 219 -10.90 -10.30 -2.40
N TYR A 220 -10.00 -9.33 -2.53
CA TYR A 220 -10.29 -7.90 -2.43
C TYR A 220 -10.07 -7.15 -3.73
N LEU A 221 -9.11 -7.61 -4.53
CA LEU A 221 -8.70 -6.96 -5.77
C LEU A 221 -8.74 -7.92 -6.94
N ASP A 222 -9.15 -7.42 -8.11
CA ASP A 222 -9.34 -8.21 -9.31
C ASP A 222 -8.05 -8.26 -10.14
N GLY A 223 -7.51 -9.47 -10.35
CA GLY A 223 -6.26 -9.71 -11.08
C GLY A 223 -6.30 -9.27 -12.54
N GLU A 224 -7.46 -9.30 -13.20
CA GLU A 224 -7.58 -8.77 -14.56
C GLU A 224 -7.27 -7.27 -14.62
N ARG A 225 -7.62 -6.54 -13.58
CA ARG A 225 -7.26 -5.12 -13.46
C ARG A 225 -5.75 -4.93 -13.30
N MET A 226 -5.07 -5.82 -12.57
CA MET A 226 -3.60 -5.76 -12.47
C MET A 226 -2.95 -6.00 -13.85
N LYS A 227 -3.37 -7.00 -14.61
CA LYS A 227 -2.87 -7.25 -15.97
C LYS A 227 -3.09 -6.04 -16.89
N ASN A 228 -4.27 -5.43 -16.83
CA ASN A 228 -4.63 -4.27 -17.64
C ASN A 228 -3.86 -2.99 -17.26
N SER A 229 -3.16 -2.98 -16.12
CA SER A 229 -2.28 -1.87 -15.72
C SER A 229 -1.13 -1.63 -16.71
N ALA A 230 -0.74 -2.64 -17.48
CA ALA A 230 0.26 -2.55 -18.55
C ALA A 230 0.00 -1.38 -19.52
N ALA A 231 -1.28 -1.08 -19.81
CA ALA A 231 -1.67 -0.02 -20.73
C ALA A 231 -1.28 1.40 -20.27
N PHE A 232 -0.94 1.56 -18.99
CA PHE A 232 -0.60 2.85 -18.38
C PHE A 232 0.88 2.96 -18.01
N VAL A 233 1.71 1.99 -18.40
CA VAL A 233 3.16 1.98 -18.18
C VAL A 233 3.88 2.23 -19.49
N GLN A 234 4.69 3.28 -19.52
CA GLN A 234 5.56 3.61 -20.66
C GLN A 234 6.91 2.89 -20.55
N GLY A 235 7.38 2.65 -19.31
CA GLY A 235 8.56 1.84 -19.04
C GLY A 235 8.34 0.36 -19.38
N SER A 236 9.32 -0.48 -19.10
CA SER A 236 9.12 -1.93 -19.22
C SER A 236 8.07 -2.40 -18.22
N TRP A 237 7.21 -3.32 -18.64
CA TRP A 237 6.19 -3.96 -17.81
C TRP A 237 6.47 -5.45 -17.69
N ARG A 238 6.52 -5.93 -16.44
CA ARG A 238 6.55 -7.36 -16.11
C ARG A 238 5.38 -7.67 -15.19
N TYR A 239 4.67 -8.77 -15.45
CA TYR A 239 3.58 -9.26 -14.62
C TYR A 239 3.93 -10.64 -14.08
N GLU A 240 3.76 -10.81 -12.79
CA GLU A 240 3.95 -12.09 -12.11
C GLU A 240 2.68 -12.46 -11.31
N GLU A 241 2.32 -13.73 -11.39
CA GLU A 241 1.20 -14.29 -10.64
C GLU A 241 1.74 -15.28 -9.61
N ILE A 242 1.28 -15.16 -8.36
CA ILE A 242 1.66 -16.07 -7.27
C ILE A 242 0.45 -16.95 -6.95
N PRO A 243 0.48 -18.23 -7.34
CA PRO A 243 -0.63 -19.14 -7.09
C PRO A 243 -0.82 -19.42 -5.60
N GLY A 244 -2.07 -19.39 -5.13
CA GLY A 244 -2.48 -19.85 -3.80
C GLY A 244 -2.20 -18.91 -2.63
N ALA A 245 -1.40 -17.86 -2.81
CA ALA A 245 -1.25 -16.83 -1.79
C ALA A 245 -2.53 -16.01 -1.68
N SER A 246 -2.83 -15.51 -0.48
CA SER A 246 -3.93 -14.58 -0.24
C SER A 246 -3.56 -13.17 -0.73
N HIS A 247 -4.32 -12.17 -0.32
CA HIS A 247 -3.98 -10.76 -0.53
C HIS A 247 -2.61 -10.39 0.07
N TRP A 248 -2.25 -11.00 1.19
CA TRP A 248 -1.00 -10.73 1.93
C TRP A 248 0.20 -11.50 1.39
N VAL A 249 0.49 -11.36 0.09
CA VAL A 249 1.66 -11.96 -0.57
C VAL A 249 2.97 -11.84 0.23
N PRO A 250 3.28 -10.67 0.88
CA PRO A 250 4.51 -10.54 1.67
C PRO A 250 4.62 -11.52 2.85
N LEU A 251 3.49 -12.01 3.35
CA LEU A 251 3.40 -12.93 4.49
C LEU A 251 3.23 -14.39 4.04
N ASP A 252 2.43 -14.63 3.00
CA ASP A 252 2.02 -15.97 2.59
C ASP A 252 3.04 -16.64 1.66
N ALA A 253 3.78 -15.85 0.87
CA ALA A 253 4.76 -16.34 -0.08
C ALA A 253 6.07 -15.52 0.00
N PRO A 254 6.67 -15.39 1.22
CA PRO A 254 7.80 -14.49 1.42
C PRO A 254 9.03 -14.86 0.59
N GLU A 255 9.34 -16.15 0.45
CA GLU A 255 10.50 -16.61 -0.34
C GLU A 255 10.32 -16.28 -1.81
N ARG A 256 9.10 -16.56 -2.36
CA ARG A 256 8.83 -16.26 -3.77
C ARG A 256 8.86 -14.75 -4.04
N LEU A 257 8.33 -13.95 -3.13
CA LEU A 257 8.38 -12.49 -3.25
C LEU A 257 9.81 -11.98 -3.17
N ASN A 258 10.63 -12.52 -2.25
CA ASN A 258 12.04 -12.16 -2.12
C ASN A 258 12.83 -12.44 -3.40
N ASP A 259 12.61 -13.61 -4.00
CA ASP A 259 13.27 -13.99 -5.26
C ASP A 259 12.90 -13.03 -6.40
N LEU A 260 11.62 -12.69 -6.52
CA LEU A 260 11.13 -11.74 -7.52
C LEU A 260 11.69 -10.34 -7.32
N LEU A 261 11.74 -9.87 -6.06
CA LEU A 261 12.32 -8.56 -5.74
C LEU A 261 13.81 -8.52 -6.04
N LEU A 262 14.57 -9.54 -5.64
CA LEU A 262 16.02 -9.57 -5.89
C LEU A 262 16.35 -9.63 -7.39
N ASP A 263 15.56 -10.40 -8.16
CA ASP A 263 15.73 -10.48 -9.62
C ASP A 263 15.36 -9.14 -10.31
N TRP A 264 14.35 -8.45 -9.80
CA TRP A 264 13.85 -7.21 -10.39
C TRP A 264 14.68 -5.97 -10.04
N LEU A 265 15.25 -5.93 -8.86
CA LEU A 265 16.01 -4.77 -8.35
C LEU A 265 17.50 -4.80 -8.74
N SER A 266 17.99 -5.93 -9.29
CA SER A 266 19.39 -6.14 -9.69
C SER A 266 19.84 -5.31 -10.90
#